data_5f59bc7bb8f8652079cc1c604a5fd35b
#
_entry.id   5f59bc7bb8f8652079cc1c604a5fd35b
#
_cell.length_a   1.000
_cell.length_b   1.000
_cell.length_c   1.000
_cell.angle_alpha   90.00
_cell.angle_beta   90.00
_cell.angle_gamma   90.00
#
_symmetry.space_group_name_H-M   'P 1'
#
loop_
_entity.id
_entity.type
_entity.pdbx_description
1 polymer ?
#
loop_
_entity_poly.entity_id
_entity_poly.type
_entity_poly.pdbx_seq_one_letter_code
_entity_poly.pdbx_strand_id
1 'polypeptide(L)'
;MIQMGSLGVGALVAGCSGGDGGDGGDGGDGGDGGDGGDGGDGTDGTNGDSDGDGGMDGGDGGGTPTMTDNAMEALHGWTGGDGAAAVGRLVEMFEEKHPDVEHDIKPIGGDANENLNATVARRLANRNPPDAFASWPGKTMEQYGGRLMSVDDVWEEAGYTDSIHPKAREASRLNDAYRSIPLGSHRLNNLFYNTAVLEEAGVDPESLTSYDAFIDALDAVDQNTDAIPITMTTRGSWANLQYFVEFMLGTEGQEPYEAWLDGEGDGEALVRALDRTKNVIENYSNNDKSSISFPEANDKLIAGDAAFFTMGNWAYGMYRNTDNFEFNEDWGWTTFPGTEDMYVWHLDNFLFPRDGNAPQKARVFAEFLATKDVQVEFNNLKGSIPLRTDVDGSRLTEFLNLNVEDLNNLEKFPPTLAHGLAATADELSACKDAIASNFMGPYDAEATADELMSVF
;
A
#
# COMPACT_ATOMS: atom_id res chain seq x y z
N MET A 1 25.13 -56.78 13.35
CA MET A 1 24.08 -57.83 13.52
C MET A 1 22.83 -57.08 13.87
N ILE A 2 21.94 -56.97 13.08
CA ILE A 2 20.80 -57.42 12.39
C ILE A 2 20.19 -56.18 11.74
N GLN A 3 20.19 -55.93 10.51
CA GLN A 3 19.43 -56.33 9.32
C GLN A 3 18.01 -55.74 9.27
N MET A 4 17.90 -54.77 8.36
CA MET A 4 17.05 -54.71 7.15
C MET A 4 15.53 -54.78 7.31
N GLY A 5 14.87 -53.86 6.66
CA GLY A 5 13.47 -53.92 6.27
C GLY A 5 13.08 -52.75 5.37
N SER A 6 13.31 -52.91 4.09
CA SER A 6 12.82 -52.06 2.98
C SER A 6 11.44 -52.55 2.53
N LEU A 7 10.53 -51.62 2.26
CA LEU A 7 9.38 -51.74 1.32
C LEU A 7 9.09 -50.31 0.87
N GLY A 8 9.14 -49.89 -0.32
CA GLY A 8 8.95 -50.41 -1.63
C GLY A 8 7.54 -50.22 -2.15
N VAL A 9 7.42 -49.48 -3.31
CA VAL A 9 6.29 -49.48 -4.29
C VAL A 9 5.21 -48.38 -3.99
N GLY A 10 4.74 -47.55 -4.92
CA GLY A 10 4.82 -47.64 -6.37
C GLY A 10 4.23 -46.40 -7.00
N ALA A 11 4.78 -46.04 -8.12
CA ALA A 11 4.29 -45.05 -9.06
C ALA A 11 3.02 -45.52 -9.75
N LEU A 12 2.11 -44.60 -10.00
CA LEU A 12 1.08 -44.75 -11.03
C LEU A 12 1.13 -43.55 -11.98
N VAL A 13 1.73 -43.84 -13.12
CA VAL A 13 1.62 -43.05 -14.35
C VAL A 13 0.31 -43.44 -15.00
N ALA A 14 -0.52 -42.49 -15.36
CA ALA A 14 -1.57 -42.67 -16.34
C ALA A 14 -1.50 -41.50 -17.33
N GLY A 15 -0.87 -41.74 -18.42
CA GLY A 15 -0.98 -40.94 -19.64
C GLY A 15 -2.30 -41.27 -20.36
N CYS A 16 -2.86 -40.26 -21.01
CA CYS A 16 -3.73 -40.47 -22.16
C CYS A 16 -3.41 -39.45 -23.25
N SER A 17 -3.08 -40.00 -24.35
CA SER A 17 -2.78 -39.45 -25.66
C SER A 17 -4.00 -38.87 -26.37
N GLY A 18 -3.79 -37.77 -27.11
CA GLY A 18 -4.04 -37.71 -28.56
C GLY A 18 -5.46 -37.52 -29.03
N GLY A 19 -5.65 -36.50 -29.83
CA GLY A 19 -6.81 -36.32 -30.71
C GLY A 19 -6.65 -35.05 -31.54
N ASP A 20 -6.13 -35.29 -32.71
CA ASP A 20 -5.91 -34.40 -33.86
C ASP A 20 -7.23 -34.08 -34.57
N GLY A 21 -7.32 -32.92 -35.27
CA GLY A 21 -8.24 -32.78 -36.42
C GLY A 21 -9.22 -31.66 -36.35
N GLY A 22 -9.00 -30.62 -37.08
CA GLY A 22 -9.60 -30.34 -38.39
C GLY A 22 -10.37 -29.02 -38.41
N ASP A 23 -9.80 -28.03 -38.97
CA ASP A 23 -10.11 -27.31 -40.22
C ASP A 23 -11.56 -26.86 -40.49
N GLY A 24 -11.74 -25.56 -40.85
CA GLY A 24 -12.65 -25.17 -41.91
C GLY A 24 -13.78 -24.23 -41.61
N GLY A 25 -13.74 -23.03 -42.21
CA GLY A 25 -14.86 -22.42 -42.91
C GLY A 25 -15.49 -21.20 -42.25
N ASP A 26 -15.10 -20.05 -42.60
CA ASP A 26 -15.57 -19.09 -43.64
C ASP A 26 -17.09 -18.76 -43.61
N GLY A 27 -17.41 -17.43 -43.58
CA GLY A 27 -18.45 -16.91 -44.42
C GLY A 27 -19.68 -16.27 -43.76
N GLY A 28 -19.85 -14.95 -44.01
CA GLY A 28 -21.13 -14.38 -44.37
C GLY A 28 -21.78 -13.46 -43.33
N ASP A 29 -21.59 -12.20 -43.38
CA ASP A 29 -22.24 -11.14 -44.19
C ASP A 29 -23.75 -11.04 -43.98
N GLY A 30 -24.25 -9.78 -43.63
CA GLY A 30 -25.46 -9.25 -44.23
C GLY A 30 -26.66 -8.96 -43.34
N GLY A 31 -27.03 -7.67 -43.31
CA GLY A 31 -28.42 -7.24 -43.39
C GLY A 31 -28.97 -6.57 -42.10
N ASP A 32 -28.94 -5.32 -41.97
CA ASP A 32 -29.79 -4.24 -42.53
C ASP A 32 -31.31 -4.35 -42.20
N GLY A 33 -31.86 -3.26 -41.62
CA GLY A 33 -33.20 -2.83 -41.98
C GLY A 33 -34.28 -2.75 -40.89
N GLY A 34 -34.74 -1.53 -40.67
CA GLY A 34 -36.15 -1.23 -40.54
C GLY A 34 -36.63 -0.78 -39.16
N ASP A 35 -36.66 0.45 -38.83
CA ASP A 35 -37.67 1.51 -39.21
C ASP A 35 -39.08 1.26 -38.69
N GLY A 36 -39.63 2.25 -37.97
CA GLY A 36 -41.03 2.55 -38.06
C GLY A 36 -41.91 2.56 -36.80
N GLY A 37 -42.34 3.76 -36.41
CA GLY A 37 -43.72 4.05 -36.12
C GLY A 37 -44.06 4.30 -34.66
N ASP A 38 -44.14 5.50 -34.21
CA ASP A 38 -45.19 6.53 -34.33
C ASP A 38 -46.45 6.24 -33.50
N GLY A 39 -46.85 7.23 -32.67
CA GLY A 39 -48.26 7.53 -32.52
C GLY A 39 -48.89 7.48 -31.12
N GLY A 40 -49.28 8.68 -30.61
CA GLY A 40 -50.50 8.85 -29.88
C GLY A 40 -50.37 9.29 -28.43
N ASP A 41 -50.35 10.52 -28.09
CA ASP A 41 -51.41 11.56 -27.97
C ASP A 41 -52.49 11.24 -26.90
N GLY A 42 -52.70 12.18 -25.99
CA GLY A 42 -53.98 12.31 -25.35
C GLY A 42 -54.01 12.63 -23.86
N THR A 43 -53.97 13.94 -23.53
CA THR A 43 -54.93 14.71 -22.71
C THR A 43 -54.98 14.46 -21.20
N ASP A 44 -54.65 15.47 -20.45
CA ASP A 44 -55.48 16.60 -19.93
C ASP A 44 -56.10 16.39 -18.53
N GLY A 45 -55.88 17.38 -17.68
CA GLY A 45 -56.82 17.80 -16.65
C GLY A 45 -56.44 17.46 -15.21
N THR A 46 -56.18 18.30 -14.28
CA THR A 46 -56.81 19.51 -13.81
C THR A 46 -56.13 19.98 -12.51
N ASN A 47 -56.12 21.27 -12.32
CA ASN A 47 -55.73 22.05 -11.15
C ASN A 47 -56.36 21.56 -9.84
N GLY A 48 -55.56 21.81 -8.79
CA GLY A 48 -56.03 21.79 -7.42
C GLY A 48 -55.12 22.60 -6.54
N ASP A 49 -55.30 23.92 -6.52
CA ASP A 49 -54.79 24.84 -5.49
C ASP A 49 -55.27 24.41 -4.12
N SER A 50 -54.39 24.36 -3.15
CA SER A 50 -54.73 24.51 -1.75
C SER A 50 -53.57 25.15 -1.00
N ASP A 51 -53.69 26.43 -0.76
CA ASP A 51 -53.02 27.21 0.23
C ASP A 51 -53.19 26.57 1.62
N GLY A 52 -52.12 26.37 2.34
CA GLY A 52 -52.08 25.89 3.71
C GLY A 52 -50.88 26.48 4.44
N ASP A 53 -51.07 27.72 4.88
CA ASP A 53 -50.26 28.39 5.91
C ASP A 53 -50.25 27.54 7.18
N GLY A 54 -49.05 27.31 7.80
CA GLY A 54 -48.95 26.53 9.05
C GLY A 54 -47.57 26.39 9.63
N GLY A 55 -47.14 27.44 10.37
CA GLY A 55 -46.42 27.28 11.64
C GLY A 55 -45.01 26.66 11.59
N MET A 56 -43.99 27.51 11.67
CA MET A 56 -42.71 27.16 12.24
C MET A 56 -42.88 26.77 13.70
N ASP A 57 -42.70 25.50 13.99
CA ASP A 57 -42.41 25.05 15.38
C ASP A 57 -41.02 24.42 15.39
N GLY A 58 -40.11 25.13 16.02
CA GLY A 58 -38.74 24.71 16.30
C GLY A 58 -38.74 23.63 17.38
N GLY A 59 -38.74 22.38 16.93
CA GLY A 59 -38.50 21.21 17.76
C GLY A 59 -37.07 20.78 17.61
N ASP A 60 -36.21 21.22 18.54
CA ASP A 60 -34.91 20.60 18.83
C ASP A 60 -35.16 19.17 19.32
N GLY A 61 -35.23 18.24 18.40
CA GLY A 61 -35.35 16.80 18.64
C GLY A 61 -34.04 16.14 18.29
N GLY A 62 -33.09 16.10 19.24
CA GLY A 62 -31.92 15.24 19.20
C GLY A 62 -32.34 13.76 19.19
N GLY A 63 -32.90 13.30 18.07
CA GLY A 63 -33.11 11.88 17.80
C GLY A 63 -31.78 11.27 17.37
N THR A 64 -31.34 10.26 18.09
CA THR A 64 -30.26 9.38 17.64
C THR A 64 -30.54 8.97 16.19
N PRO A 65 -29.64 9.20 15.23
CA PRO A 65 -29.88 8.81 13.84
C PRO A 65 -30.17 7.32 13.76
N THR A 66 -31.30 6.94 13.18
CA THR A 66 -31.64 5.53 13.00
C THR A 66 -30.71 4.92 11.98
N MET A 67 -30.07 3.77 12.33
CA MET A 67 -29.21 3.04 11.39
C MET A 67 -30.04 2.64 10.16
N THR A 68 -29.43 2.76 8.98
CA THR A 68 -30.02 2.29 7.73
C THR A 68 -30.09 0.76 7.71
N ASP A 69 -31.02 0.19 6.97
CA ASP A 69 -31.13 -1.27 6.77
C ASP A 69 -30.00 -1.83 5.88
N ASN A 70 -29.27 -0.97 5.16
CA ASN A 70 -28.19 -1.40 4.27
C ASN A 70 -26.97 -1.85 5.08
N ALA A 71 -26.31 -2.91 4.62
CA ALA A 71 -24.98 -3.28 5.12
C ALA A 71 -23.97 -2.18 4.80
N MET A 72 -23.01 -1.91 5.71
CA MET A 72 -21.91 -1.02 5.46
C MET A 72 -20.93 -1.70 4.50
N GLU A 73 -20.57 -1.02 3.43
CA GLU A 73 -19.56 -1.51 2.49
C GLU A 73 -18.21 -0.83 2.71
N ALA A 74 -17.16 -1.60 2.98
CA ALA A 74 -15.80 -1.12 3.05
C ALA A 74 -14.90 -1.87 2.07
N LEU A 75 -14.07 -1.13 1.32
CA LEU A 75 -13.16 -1.69 0.32
C LEU A 75 -11.70 -1.53 0.76
N HIS A 76 -10.86 -2.54 0.51
CA HIS A 76 -9.42 -2.48 0.79
C HIS A 76 -8.61 -3.22 -0.27
N GLY A 77 -7.29 -2.91 -0.37
CA GLY A 77 -6.39 -3.55 -1.31
C GLY A 77 -5.51 -4.66 -0.70
N TRP A 78 -5.63 -4.94 0.58
CA TRP A 78 -4.76 -5.87 1.31
C TRP A 78 -5.18 -7.32 1.09
N THR A 79 -4.57 -7.96 0.07
CA THR A 79 -4.86 -9.34 -0.35
C THR A 79 -3.65 -10.26 -0.23
N GLY A 80 -2.47 -9.72 0.03
CA GLY A 80 -1.21 -10.47 0.22
C GLY A 80 -1.02 -10.98 1.65
N GLY A 81 0.07 -11.73 1.86
CA GLY A 81 0.34 -12.47 3.09
C GLY A 81 0.32 -11.64 4.38
N ASP A 82 0.84 -10.42 4.35
CA ASP A 82 0.83 -9.48 5.47
C ASP A 82 -0.55 -8.85 5.68
N GLY A 83 -1.17 -8.37 4.60
CA GLY A 83 -2.40 -7.61 4.63
C GLY A 83 -3.64 -8.45 4.88
N ALA A 84 -3.74 -9.63 4.30
CA ALA A 84 -4.90 -10.51 4.45
C ALA A 84 -5.13 -10.94 5.90
N ALA A 85 -4.06 -11.31 6.62
CA ALA A 85 -4.13 -11.68 8.03
C ALA A 85 -4.57 -10.50 8.91
N ALA A 86 -4.01 -9.31 8.67
CA ALA A 86 -4.34 -8.10 9.42
C ALA A 86 -5.81 -7.71 9.26
N VAL A 87 -6.33 -7.73 8.01
CA VAL A 87 -7.75 -7.43 7.76
C VAL A 87 -8.66 -8.52 8.28
N GLY A 88 -8.30 -9.79 8.15
CA GLY A 88 -9.06 -10.90 8.74
C GLY A 88 -9.28 -10.67 10.24
N ARG A 89 -8.22 -10.33 10.97
CA ARG A 89 -8.33 -10.02 12.40
C ARG A 89 -9.14 -8.73 12.68
N LEU A 90 -8.99 -7.71 11.84
CA LEU A 90 -9.77 -6.48 11.94
C LEU A 90 -11.28 -6.77 11.84
N VAL A 91 -11.69 -7.60 10.87
CA VAL A 91 -13.08 -7.99 10.67
C VAL A 91 -13.61 -8.78 11.87
N GLU A 92 -12.87 -9.79 12.34
CA GLU A 92 -13.24 -10.56 13.54
C GLU A 92 -13.46 -9.64 14.75
N MET A 93 -12.54 -8.73 15.02
CA MET A 93 -12.67 -7.76 16.12
C MET A 93 -13.86 -6.83 15.96
N PHE A 94 -14.19 -6.45 14.73
CA PHE A 94 -15.36 -5.62 14.44
C PHE A 94 -16.66 -6.38 14.72
N GLU A 95 -16.77 -7.63 14.24
CA GLU A 95 -17.91 -8.50 14.48
C GLU A 95 -18.11 -8.81 15.98
N GLU A 96 -17.02 -9.08 16.70
CA GLU A 96 -17.05 -9.32 18.16
C GLU A 96 -17.59 -8.10 18.92
N LYS A 97 -17.19 -6.89 18.51
CA LYS A 97 -17.53 -5.65 19.22
C LYS A 97 -18.86 -5.05 18.77
N HIS A 98 -19.25 -5.25 17.53
CA HIS A 98 -20.43 -4.67 16.89
C HIS A 98 -21.27 -5.72 16.16
N PRO A 99 -21.75 -6.80 16.85
CA PRO A 99 -22.44 -7.92 16.21
C PRO A 99 -23.76 -7.54 15.50
N ASP A 100 -24.33 -6.38 15.84
CA ASP A 100 -25.56 -5.88 15.24
C ASP A 100 -25.32 -4.98 14.01
N VAL A 101 -24.05 -4.74 13.62
CA VAL A 101 -23.67 -3.91 12.47
C VAL A 101 -23.43 -4.81 11.25
N GLU A 102 -24.43 -4.92 10.38
CA GLU A 102 -24.24 -5.60 9.10
C GLU A 102 -23.23 -4.87 8.24
N HIS A 103 -22.25 -5.62 7.70
CA HIS A 103 -21.17 -5.08 6.89
C HIS A 103 -20.77 -6.02 5.76
N ASP A 104 -20.09 -5.45 4.76
CA ASP A 104 -19.45 -6.13 3.63
C ASP A 104 -18.05 -5.52 3.44
N ILE A 105 -17.09 -5.99 4.23
CA ILE A 105 -15.68 -5.57 4.14
C ILE A 105 -14.99 -6.52 3.18
N LYS A 106 -14.58 -6.01 2.01
CA LYS A 106 -14.11 -6.86 0.93
C LYS A 106 -12.85 -6.35 0.22
N PRO A 107 -12.01 -7.29 -0.24
CA PRO A 107 -10.80 -6.95 -0.96
C PRO A 107 -11.05 -6.57 -2.41
N ILE A 108 -10.27 -5.61 -2.91
CA ILE A 108 -10.07 -5.34 -4.33
C ILE A 108 -8.60 -5.61 -4.61
N GLY A 109 -8.30 -6.78 -5.17
CA GLY A 109 -6.93 -7.20 -5.46
C GLY A 109 -6.26 -6.33 -6.54
N GLY A 110 -4.94 -6.32 -6.55
CA GLY A 110 -4.09 -5.60 -7.48
C GLY A 110 -2.90 -4.96 -6.79
N ASP A 111 -1.82 -4.72 -7.53
CA ASP A 111 -0.61 -4.13 -6.97
C ASP A 111 -0.86 -2.67 -6.53
N ALA A 112 -0.26 -2.29 -5.40
CA ALA A 112 -0.23 -0.91 -4.88
C ALA A 112 -1.58 -0.16 -4.90
N ASN A 113 -2.67 -0.85 -4.57
CA ASN A 113 -4.04 -0.29 -4.56
C ASN A 113 -4.56 0.25 -5.91
N GLU A 114 -3.91 -0.02 -7.05
CA GLU A 114 -4.30 0.55 -8.34
C GLU A 114 -5.74 0.19 -8.74
N ASN A 115 -6.11 -1.09 -8.61
CA ASN A 115 -7.47 -1.53 -8.90
C ASN A 115 -8.49 -0.98 -7.89
N LEU A 116 -8.11 -0.83 -6.63
CA LEU A 116 -8.95 -0.23 -5.60
C LEU A 116 -9.21 1.24 -5.93
N ASN A 117 -8.16 2.00 -6.23
CA ASN A 117 -8.26 3.42 -6.57
C ASN A 117 -9.14 3.63 -7.82
N ALA A 118 -8.93 2.86 -8.89
CA ALA A 118 -9.74 2.90 -10.10
C ALA A 118 -11.21 2.55 -9.83
N THR A 119 -11.46 1.55 -8.97
CA THR A 119 -12.83 1.15 -8.59
C THR A 119 -13.53 2.24 -7.79
N VAL A 120 -12.85 2.83 -6.81
CA VAL A 120 -13.39 3.92 -5.98
C VAL A 120 -13.66 5.16 -6.84
N ALA A 121 -12.71 5.56 -7.69
CA ALA A 121 -12.88 6.73 -8.59
C ALA A 121 -14.09 6.56 -9.50
N ARG A 122 -14.24 5.38 -10.14
CA ARG A 122 -15.40 5.07 -10.99
C ARG A 122 -16.72 5.11 -10.20
N ARG A 123 -16.75 4.55 -8.99
CA ARG A 123 -17.95 4.51 -8.14
C ARG A 123 -18.34 5.90 -7.65
N LEU A 124 -17.37 6.73 -7.26
CA LEU A 124 -17.59 8.13 -6.92
C LEU A 124 -18.16 8.92 -8.10
N ALA A 125 -17.62 8.72 -9.32
CA ALA A 125 -18.14 9.36 -10.53
C ALA A 125 -19.60 8.97 -10.82
N ASN A 126 -19.96 7.71 -10.57
CA ASN A 126 -21.30 7.17 -10.78
C ASN A 126 -22.27 7.42 -9.60
N ARG A 127 -21.88 8.20 -8.59
CA ARG A 127 -22.68 8.49 -7.38
C ARG A 127 -23.14 7.24 -6.64
N ASN A 128 -22.29 6.22 -6.61
CA ASN A 128 -22.48 4.98 -5.87
C ASN A 128 -21.18 4.60 -5.13
N PRO A 129 -20.66 5.47 -4.23
CA PRO A 129 -19.45 5.19 -3.49
C PRO A 129 -19.63 4.04 -2.50
N PRO A 130 -18.55 3.37 -2.04
CA PRO A 130 -18.57 2.58 -0.82
C PRO A 130 -18.81 3.49 0.39
N ASP A 131 -19.07 2.91 1.56
CA ASP A 131 -19.22 3.66 2.82
C ASP A 131 -17.86 3.98 3.45
N ALA A 132 -16.86 3.12 3.20
CA ALA A 132 -15.46 3.33 3.57
C ALA A 132 -14.54 2.67 2.55
N PHE A 133 -13.30 3.17 2.44
CA PHE A 133 -12.27 2.51 1.64
C PHE A 133 -10.87 2.80 2.17
N ALA A 134 -9.99 1.80 2.08
CA ALA A 134 -8.58 1.96 2.39
C ALA A 134 -7.91 2.86 1.34
N SER A 135 -7.04 3.76 1.78
CA SER A 135 -6.33 4.67 0.90
C SER A 135 -5.08 5.21 1.60
N TRP A 136 -4.34 6.01 0.87
CA TRP A 136 -3.20 6.75 1.39
C TRP A 136 -3.61 8.21 1.64
N PRO A 137 -3.15 8.83 2.73
CA PRO A 137 -3.43 10.24 3.04
C PRO A 137 -2.46 11.18 2.31
N GLY A 138 -2.50 12.46 2.68
CA GLY A 138 -1.64 13.49 2.11
C GLY A 138 -2.18 14.02 0.78
N LYS A 139 -1.30 14.40 -0.15
CA LYS A 139 -1.69 15.01 -1.43
C LYS A 139 -2.64 14.12 -2.25
N THR A 140 -2.50 12.79 -2.17
CA THR A 140 -3.41 11.86 -2.88
C THR A 140 -4.89 12.05 -2.54
N MET A 141 -5.23 12.51 -1.32
CA MET A 141 -6.63 12.76 -0.94
C MET A 141 -7.28 13.89 -1.73
N GLU A 142 -6.51 14.79 -2.32
CA GLU A 142 -7.02 15.95 -3.07
C GLU A 142 -7.92 15.54 -4.24
N GLN A 143 -7.64 14.36 -4.86
CA GLN A 143 -8.46 13.81 -5.93
C GLN A 143 -9.93 13.58 -5.55
N TYR A 144 -10.20 13.37 -4.27
CA TYR A 144 -11.55 13.14 -3.77
C TYR A 144 -12.31 14.44 -3.48
N GLY A 145 -11.59 15.56 -3.32
CA GLY A 145 -12.16 16.90 -3.12
C GLY A 145 -13.17 16.94 -1.98
N GLY A 146 -14.33 17.56 -2.24
CA GLY A 146 -15.42 17.67 -1.26
C GLY A 146 -16.28 16.42 -1.08
N ARG A 147 -15.90 15.25 -1.63
CA ARG A 147 -16.69 14.01 -1.60
C ARG A 147 -16.49 13.18 -0.32
N LEU A 148 -15.48 13.52 0.50
CA LEU A 148 -15.23 12.86 1.78
C LEU A 148 -16.00 13.55 2.91
N MET A 149 -16.59 12.77 3.81
CA MET A 149 -17.18 13.31 5.04
C MET A 149 -16.08 13.79 6.01
N SER A 150 -16.40 14.71 6.92
CA SER A 150 -15.57 14.99 8.09
C SER A 150 -15.68 13.84 9.09
N VAL A 151 -14.54 13.52 9.72
CA VAL A 151 -14.44 12.60 10.86
C VAL A 151 -13.87 13.32 12.08
N ASP A 152 -14.01 14.64 12.15
CA ASP A 152 -13.49 15.49 13.25
C ASP A 152 -14.03 15.05 14.60
N ASP A 153 -15.32 14.70 14.65
CA ASP A 153 -15.98 14.19 15.84
C ASP A 153 -15.42 12.84 16.31
N VAL A 154 -15.12 11.92 15.38
CA VAL A 154 -14.44 10.66 15.72
C VAL A 154 -13.04 10.92 16.27
N TRP A 155 -12.30 11.88 15.69
CA TRP A 155 -10.98 12.28 16.19
C TRP A 155 -11.04 12.84 17.60
N GLU A 156 -12.04 13.67 17.90
CA GLU A 156 -12.25 14.24 19.23
C GLU A 156 -12.62 13.14 20.24
N GLU A 157 -13.61 12.31 19.93
CA GLU A 157 -14.10 11.24 20.81
C GLU A 157 -13.04 10.17 21.09
N ALA A 158 -12.22 9.82 20.09
CA ALA A 158 -11.10 8.90 20.24
C ALA A 158 -9.87 9.51 20.93
N GLY A 159 -9.85 10.81 21.16
CA GLY A 159 -8.71 11.56 21.68
C GLY A 159 -7.51 11.55 20.72
N TYR A 160 -7.76 11.42 19.42
CA TYR A 160 -6.71 11.34 18.40
C TYR A 160 -5.90 12.63 18.29
N THR A 161 -6.52 13.79 18.48
CA THR A 161 -5.85 15.09 18.40
C THR A 161 -4.61 15.16 19.31
N ASP A 162 -4.65 14.53 20.47
CA ASP A 162 -3.58 14.56 21.47
C ASP A 162 -2.71 13.30 21.46
N SER A 163 -3.19 12.20 20.87
CA SER A 163 -2.54 10.90 20.96
C SER A 163 -2.05 10.32 19.60
N ILE A 164 -2.22 11.03 18.51
CA ILE A 164 -1.69 10.63 17.20
C ILE A 164 -0.41 11.42 16.90
N HIS A 165 0.58 10.74 16.30
CA HIS A 165 1.82 11.36 15.83
C HIS A 165 1.54 12.62 14.99
N PRO A 166 2.22 13.77 15.24
CA PRO A 166 1.88 15.05 14.60
C PRO A 166 1.85 15.02 13.08
N LYS A 167 2.78 14.32 12.44
CA LYS A 167 2.85 14.17 10.97
C LYS A 167 1.64 13.41 10.42
N ALA A 168 1.20 12.35 11.10
CA ALA A 168 0.00 11.60 10.70
C ALA A 168 -1.28 12.43 10.86
N ARG A 169 -1.33 13.26 11.91
CA ARG A 169 -2.42 14.21 12.13
C ARG A 169 -2.50 15.24 10.99
N GLU A 170 -1.37 15.78 10.55
CA GLU A 170 -1.28 16.70 9.43
C GLU A 170 -1.74 16.02 8.13
N ALA A 171 -1.18 14.86 7.80
CA ALA A 171 -1.50 14.11 6.58
C ALA A 171 -2.97 13.64 6.50
N SER A 172 -3.67 13.52 7.64
CA SER A 172 -5.09 13.11 7.68
C SER A 172 -6.08 14.25 7.41
N ARG A 173 -5.59 15.48 7.19
CA ARG A 173 -6.43 16.67 6.96
C ARG A 173 -6.53 17.02 5.48
N LEU A 174 -7.73 17.41 5.09
CA LEU A 174 -8.01 18.03 3.79
C LEU A 174 -9.08 19.12 3.96
N ASN A 175 -8.82 20.33 3.47
CA ASN A 175 -9.72 21.47 3.60
C ASN A 175 -10.13 21.74 5.06
N ASP A 176 -9.13 21.85 5.95
CA ASP A 176 -9.25 22.16 7.37
C ASP A 176 -10.03 21.15 8.25
N ALA A 177 -10.38 19.97 7.71
CA ALA A 177 -11.05 18.93 8.46
C ALA A 177 -10.31 17.59 8.34
N TYR A 178 -10.42 16.73 9.35
CA TYR A 178 -9.97 15.34 9.25
C TYR A 178 -10.88 14.56 8.31
N ARG A 179 -10.29 13.82 7.37
CA ARG A 179 -11.01 13.07 6.33
C ARG A 179 -10.70 11.58 6.36
N SER A 180 -9.77 11.17 7.20
CA SER A 180 -9.35 9.79 7.30
C SER A 180 -9.14 9.37 8.75
N ILE A 181 -9.23 8.05 8.98
CA ILE A 181 -8.80 7.41 10.22
C ILE A 181 -7.52 6.65 9.92
N PRO A 182 -6.37 7.09 10.43
CA PRO A 182 -5.10 6.41 10.24
C PRO A 182 -5.02 5.11 11.05
N LEU A 183 -4.58 4.04 10.40
CA LEU A 183 -4.41 2.73 11.02
C LEU A 183 -2.98 2.47 11.45
N GLY A 184 -2.02 2.77 10.60
CA GLY A 184 -0.63 2.50 10.88
C GLY A 184 0.31 3.28 9.98
N SER A 185 1.57 3.38 10.41
CA SER A 185 2.66 3.92 9.61
C SER A 185 3.56 2.80 9.11
N HIS A 186 4.03 2.98 7.90
CA HIS A 186 5.10 2.18 7.32
C HIS A 186 6.37 3.00 7.20
N ARG A 187 7.50 2.39 7.54
CA ARG A 187 8.82 2.85 7.16
C ARG A 187 9.20 2.21 5.83
N LEU A 188 9.75 2.97 4.89
CA LEU A 188 10.09 2.46 3.57
C LEU A 188 11.58 2.21 3.41
N ASN A 189 12.44 3.02 4.02
CA ASN A 189 13.89 2.92 3.92
C ASN A 189 14.48 1.79 4.78
N ASN A 190 13.96 0.57 4.60
CA ASN A 190 14.50 -0.60 5.28
C ASN A 190 15.37 -1.43 4.33
N LEU A 191 16.44 -1.97 4.86
CA LEU A 191 17.24 -3.01 4.25
C LEU A 191 17.21 -4.24 5.15
N PHE A 192 16.38 -5.21 4.79
CA PHE A 192 16.32 -6.51 5.44
C PHE A 192 17.43 -7.40 4.92
N TYR A 193 17.94 -8.29 5.77
CA TYR A 193 18.99 -9.22 5.38
C TYR A 193 18.79 -10.60 6.01
N ASN A 194 19.28 -11.63 5.31
CA ASN A 194 19.38 -12.98 5.85
C ASN A 194 20.72 -13.12 6.60
N THR A 195 20.66 -13.42 7.90
CA THR A 195 21.84 -13.44 8.78
C THR A 195 22.86 -14.47 8.34
N ALA A 196 22.41 -15.67 7.99
CA ALA A 196 23.33 -16.76 7.62
C ALA A 196 24.08 -16.42 6.30
N VAL A 197 23.40 -15.80 5.34
CA VAL A 197 24.05 -15.39 4.06
C VAL A 197 25.07 -14.29 4.30
N LEU A 198 24.77 -13.30 5.17
CA LEU A 198 25.73 -12.25 5.51
C LEU A 198 26.95 -12.80 6.25
N GLU A 199 26.76 -13.74 7.18
CA GLU A 199 27.86 -14.40 7.87
C GLU A 199 28.75 -15.16 6.91
N GLU A 200 28.18 -15.91 5.94
CA GLU A 200 28.94 -16.62 4.91
C GLU A 200 29.69 -15.64 4.00
N ALA A 201 29.06 -14.52 3.62
CA ALA A 201 29.70 -13.47 2.81
C ALA A 201 30.76 -12.68 3.56
N GLY A 202 30.78 -12.72 4.90
CA GLY A 202 31.66 -11.92 5.75
C GLY A 202 31.28 -10.44 5.78
N VAL A 203 30.00 -10.13 5.63
CA VAL A 203 29.46 -8.77 5.64
C VAL A 203 28.95 -8.41 7.03
N ASP A 204 29.40 -7.26 7.55
CA ASP A 204 28.90 -6.68 8.77
C ASP A 204 27.77 -5.68 8.44
N PRO A 205 26.51 -5.93 8.82
CA PRO A 205 25.41 -5.03 8.52
C PRO A 205 25.54 -3.63 9.13
N GLU A 206 26.32 -3.47 10.22
CA GLU A 206 26.59 -2.16 10.82
C GLU A 206 27.51 -1.28 9.95
N SER A 207 28.21 -1.87 8.98
CA SER A 207 29.07 -1.15 8.04
C SER A 207 28.32 -0.48 6.88
N LEU A 208 27.05 -0.78 6.67
CA LEU A 208 26.24 -0.37 5.52
C LEU A 208 25.74 1.08 5.63
N THR A 209 26.65 2.05 5.71
CA THR A 209 26.35 3.46 5.98
C THR A 209 26.42 4.37 4.75
N SER A 210 26.72 3.82 3.57
CA SER A 210 26.82 4.58 2.31
C SER A 210 26.58 3.69 1.10
N TYR A 211 26.30 4.31 -0.06
CA TYR A 211 26.19 3.59 -1.31
C TYR A 211 27.43 2.73 -1.63
N ASP A 212 28.63 3.28 -1.44
CA ASP A 212 29.88 2.55 -1.76
C ASP A 212 30.04 1.34 -0.83
N ALA A 213 29.77 1.48 0.47
CA ALA A 213 29.81 0.37 1.41
C ALA A 213 28.76 -0.70 1.08
N PHE A 214 27.59 -0.28 0.57
CA PHE A 214 26.56 -1.19 0.10
C PHE A 214 27.00 -1.97 -1.14
N ILE A 215 27.62 -1.32 -2.12
CA ILE A 215 28.18 -2.00 -3.29
C ILE A 215 29.27 -3.00 -2.89
N ASP A 216 30.19 -2.62 -1.97
CA ASP A 216 31.21 -3.53 -1.44
C ASP A 216 30.57 -4.78 -0.77
N ALA A 217 29.45 -4.61 -0.06
CA ALA A 217 28.70 -5.71 0.53
C ALA A 217 28.03 -6.61 -0.52
N LEU A 218 27.40 -6.02 -1.54
CA LEU A 218 26.81 -6.78 -2.66
C LEU A 218 27.89 -7.57 -3.42
N ASP A 219 29.05 -6.98 -3.66
CA ASP A 219 30.21 -7.65 -4.26
C ASP A 219 30.72 -8.81 -3.40
N ALA A 220 30.74 -8.62 -2.06
CA ALA A 220 31.16 -9.67 -1.14
C ALA A 220 30.20 -10.86 -1.16
N VAL A 221 28.90 -10.63 -1.23
CA VAL A 221 27.90 -11.70 -1.38
C VAL A 221 28.09 -12.45 -2.70
N ASP A 222 28.21 -11.74 -3.82
CA ASP A 222 28.39 -12.33 -5.15
C ASP A 222 29.67 -13.17 -5.26
N GLN A 223 30.74 -12.77 -4.57
CA GLN A 223 32.04 -13.43 -4.62
C GLN A 223 32.17 -14.60 -3.66
N ASN A 224 31.50 -14.59 -2.54
CA ASN A 224 31.73 -15.52 -1.43
C ASN A 224 30.57 -16.50 -1.18
N THR A 225 29.40 -16.31 -1.82
CA THR A 225 28.21 -17.15 -1.65
C THR A 225 27.60 -17.51 -3.00
N ASP A 226 26.67 -18.48 -2.98
CA ASP A 226 25.81 -18.78 -4.15
C ASP A 226 24.49 -17.97 -4.12
N ALA A 227 24.28 -17.11 -3.12
CA ALA A 227 23.06 -16.34 -2.95
C ALA A 227 23.03 -15.11 -3.89
N ILE A 228 21.82 -14.66 -4.21
CA ILE A 228 21.58 -13.41 -4.93
C ILE A 228 21.94 -12.26 -4.00
N PRO A 229 22.78 -11.29 -4.42
CA PRO A 229 23.16 -10.17 -3.53
C PRO A 229 21.94 -9.41 -2.98
N ILE A 230 21.00 -9.00 -3.84
CA ILE A 230 19.76 -8.38 -3.42
C ILE A 230 18.58 -8.92 -4.23
N THR A 231 17.51 -9.34 -3.56
CA THR A 231 16.27 -9.68 -4.26
C THR A 231 15.42 -8.43 -4.48
N MET A 232 14.85 -8.30 -5.66
CA MET A 232 14.04 -7.15 -6.06
C MET A 232 12.87 -7.60 -6.95
N THR A 233 11.81 -6.79 -6.99
CA THR A 233 10.76 -6.89 -8.01
C THR A 233 10.74 -5.61 -8.84
N THR A 234 10.73 -5.77 -10.17
CA THR A 234 10.59 -4.62 -11.08
C THR A 234 9.33 -4.74 -11.95
N ARG A 235 8.41 -5.66 -11.57
CA ARG A 235 7.18 -5.94 -12.30
C ARG A 235 6.26 -4.72 -12.39
N GLY A 236 6.22 -3.87 -11.36
CA GLY A 236 5.38 -2.68 -11.31
C GLY A 236 6.18 -1.39 -11.18
N SER A 237 5.73 -0.31 -11.83
CA SER A 237 6.38 1.01 -11.75
C SER A 237 6.49 1.56 -10.32
N TRP A 238 5.55 1.17 -9.43
CA TRP A 238 5.56 1.63 -8.04
C TRP A 238 6.83 1.19 -7.29
N ALA A 239 7.26 -0.07 -7.46
CA ALA A 239 8.46 -0.59 -6.80
C ALA A 239 9.71 0.09 -7.33
N ASN A 240 9.80 0.28 -8.65
CA ASN A 240 10.92 0.96 -9.29
C ASN A 240 11.01 2.44 -8.86
N LEU A 241 9.86 3.12 -8.73
CA LEU A 241 9.80 4.49 -8.22
C LEU A 241 10.21 4.54 -6.74
N GLN A 242 9.81 3.55 -5.93
CA GLN A 242 10.25 3.45 -4.54
C GLN A 242 11.77 3.26 -4.45
N TYR A 243 12.34 2.33 -5.21
CA TYR A 243 13.79 2.12 -5.24
C TYR A 243 14.53 3.40 -5.65
N PHE A 244 14.10 4.06 -6.71
CA PHE A 244 14.69 5.33 -7.13
C PHE A 244 14.68 6.37 -6.00
N VAL A 245 13.57 6.52 -5.27
CA VAL A 245 13.48 7.45 -4.13
C VAL A 245 14.39 7.04 -2.99
N GLU A 246 14.50 5.74 -2.67
CA GLU A 246 15.42 5.24 -1.64
C GLU A 246 16.88 5.54 -1.99
N PHE A 247 17.29 5.30 -3.23
CA PHE A 247 18.63 5.65 -3.71
C PHE A 247 18.84 7.16 -3.75
N MET A 248 17.85 7.94 -4.18
CA MET A 248 17.92 9.42 -4.15
C MET A 248 18.16 9.92 -2.73
N LEU A 249 17.41 9.46 -1.76
CA LEU A 249 17.56 9.83 -0.35
C LEU A 249 18.89 9.36 0.23
N GLY A 250 19.31 8.14 -0.07
CA GLY A 250 20.56 7.56 0.45
C GLY A 250 21.84 8.17 -0.14
N THR A 251 21.77 8.76 -1.33
CA THR A 251 22.96 9.25 -2.03
C THR A 251 23.01 10.75 -2.21
N GLU A 252 21.87 11.41 -2.35
CA GLU A 252 21.77 12.86 -2.53
C GLU A 252 21.20 13.54 -1.26
N GLY A 253 20.44 12.80 -0.43
CA GLY A 253 19.89 13.28 0.83
C GLY A 253 18.46 13.85 0.70
N GLN A 254 17.89 14.26 1.84
CA GLN A 254 16.53 14.76 1.93
C GLN A 254 16.35 16.11 1.23
N GLU A 255 17.28 17.06 1.39
CA GLU A 255 17.11 18.41 0.84
C GLU A 255 16.95 18.41 -0.69
N PRO A 256 17.79 17.70 -1.49
CA PRO A 256 17.58 17.59 -2.94
C PRO A 256 16.27 16.87 -3.33
N TYR A 257 15.85 15.87 -2.54
CA TYR A 257 14.59 15.19 -2.77
C TYR A 257 13.38 16.13 -2.57
N GLU A 258 13.34 16.87 -1.46
CA GLU A 258 12.25 17.81 -1.17
C GLU A 258 12.27 19.00 -2.15
N ALA A 259 13.45 19.51 -2.52
CA ALA A 259 13.57 20.55 -3.54
C ALA A 259 12.98 20.11 -4.89
N TRP A 260 13.19 18.85 -5.27
CA TRP A 260 12.55 18.31 -6.48
C TRP A 260 11.02 18.28 -6.35
N LEU A 261 10.46 17.82 -5.22
CA LEU A 261 9.01 17.82 -4.98
C LEU A 261 8.37 19.22 -4.92
N ASP A 262 9.19 20.25 -4.68
CA ASP A 262 8.78 21.66 -4.68
C ASP A 262 9.01 22.35 -6.05
N GLY A 263 9.45 21.60 -7.08
CA GLY A 263 9.73 22.13 -8.42
C GLY A 263 11.06 22.89 -8.55
N GLU A 264 11.93 22.80 -7.56
CA GLU A 264 13.25 23.44 -7.48
C GLU A 264 14.41 22.41 -7.55
N GLY A 265 14.16 21.21 -8.10
CA GLY A 265 15.09 20.08 -8.09
C GLY A 265 16.33 20.30 -8.97
N ASP A 266 17.36 19.47 -8.73
CA ASP A 266 18.57 19.35 -9.53
C ASP A 266 18.49 18.10 -10.42
N GLY A 267 18.32 18.28 -11.73
CA GLY A 267 18.25 17.18 -12.70
C GLY A 267 19.50 16.28 -12.69
N GLU A 268 20.68 16.82 -12.41
CA GLU A 268 21.91 16.03 -12.30
C GLU A 268 21.89 15.10 -11.07
N ALA A 269 21.27 15.54 -9.96
CA ALA A 269 21.07 14.69 -8.79
C ALA A 269 20.12 13.52 -9.09
N LEU A 270 19.03 13.77 -9.82
CA LEU A 270 18.12 12.71 -10.26
C LEU A 270 18.84 11.72 -11.17
N VAL A 271 19.62 12.19 -12.15
CA VAL A 271 20.41 11.31 -13.04
C VAL A 271 21.35 10.41 -12.23
N ARG A 272 22.10 10.97 -11.27
CA ARG A 272 23.00 10.18 -10.42
C ARG A 272 22.24 9.11 -9.61
N ALA A 273 21.08 9.44 -9.05
CA ALA A 273 20.26 8.49 -8.31
C ALA A 273 19.67 7.40 -9.21
N LEU A 274 19.21 7.76 -10.43
CA LEU A 274 18.73 6.81 -11.44
C LEU A 274 19.83 5.84 -11.85
N ASP A 275 21.05 6.33 -12.14
CA ASP A 275 22.19 5.49 -12.53
C ASP A 275 22.58 4.50 -11.43
N ARG A 276 22.61 4.94 -10.17
CA ARG A 276 22.91 4.09 -9.01
C ARG A 276 21.84 3.03 -8.78
N THR A 277 20.58 3.41 -8.88
CA THR A 277 19.44 2.47 -8.80
C THR A 277 19.55 1.43 -9.90
N LYS A 278 19.78 1.88 -11.14
CA LYS A 278 19.90 0.99 -12.30
C LYS A 278 21.08 0.04 -12.17
N ASN A 279 22.23 0.54 -11.68
CA ASN A 279 23.41 -0.29 -11.42
C ASN A 279 23.09 -1.48 -10.50
N VAL A 280 22.39 -1.25 -9.40
CA VAL A 280 22.02 -2.33 -8.47
C VAL A 280 21.00 -3.29 -9.09
N ILE A 281 19.98 -2.77 -9.73
CA ILE A 281 18.96 -3.59 -10.41
C ILE A 281 19.57 -4.52 -11.47
N GLU A 282 20.49 -4.04 -12.28
CA GLU A 282 21.03 -4.81 -13.41
C GLU A 282 22.15 -5.78 -13.01
N ASN A 283 22.99 -5.40 -12.06
CA ASN A 283 24.22 -6.13 -11.76
C ASN A 283 24.12 -7.04 -10.53
N TYR A 284 23.19 -6.77 -9.59
CA TYR A 284 23.16 -7.47 -8.31
C TYR A 284 21.85 -8.15 -7.98
N SER A 285 20.80 -7.93 -8.79
CA SER A 285 19.47 -8.49 -8.45
C SER A 285 19.13 -9.75 -9.23
N ASN A 286 18.09 -10.44 -8.74
CA ASN A 286 17.56 -11.68 -9.34
C ASN A 286 17.15 -11.50 -10.81
N ASN A 287 17.37 -12.54 -11.63
CA ASN A 287 17.08 -12.52 -13.06
C ASN A 287 15.59 -12.46 -13.39
N ASP A 288 14.73 -12.95 -12.51
CA ASP A 288 13.28 -13.02 -12.66
C ASP A 288 12.53 -11.79 -12.11
N LYS A 289 13.26 -10.74 -11.73
CA LYS A 289 12.72 -9.51 -11.11
C LYS A 289 11.53 -8.86 -11.83
N SER A 290 11.49 -8.95 -13.17
CA SER A 290 10.41 -8.35 -13.96
C SER A 290 9.11 -9.17 -13.99
N SER A 291 9.14 -10.41 -13.52
CA SER A 291 8.00 -11.33 -13.55
C SER A 291 7.42 -11.65 -12.17
N ILE A 292 8.20 -11.50 -11.12
CA ILE A 292 7.78 -11.82 -9.74
C ILE A 292 7.17 -10.62 -9.02
N SER A 293 6.29 -10.91 -8.07
CA SER A 293 5.72 -9.93 -7.13
C SER A 293 6.67 -9.66 -5.96
N PHE A 294 6.36 -8.64 -5.12
CA PHE A 294 7.16 -8.38 -3.94
C PHE A 294 7.13 -9.53 -2.91
N PRO A 295 6.02 -10.25 -2.67
CA PRO A 295 6.04 -11.44 -1.83
C PRO A 295 6.99 -12.51 -2.35
N GLU A 296 6.97 -12.81 -3.66
CA GLU A 296 7.87 -13.80 -4.26
C GLU A 296 9.35 -13.38 -4.19
N ALA A 297 9.63 -12.07 -4.28
CA ALA A 297 10.97 -11.55 -4.03
C ALA A 297 11.37 -11.71 -2.55
N ASN A 298 10.46 -11.43 -1.62
CA ASN A 298 10.69 -11.59 -0.18
C ASN A 298 10.91 -13.06 0.22
N ASP A 299 10.20 -14.00 -0.41
CA ASP A 299 10.38 -15.44 -0.21
C ASP A 299 11.82 -15.89 -0.48
N LYS A 300 12.54 -15.26 -1.43
CA LYS A 300 13.95 -15.56 -1.70
C LYS A 300 14.86 -15.20 -0.52
N LEU A 301 14.59 -14.08 0.16
CA LEU A 301 15.32 -13.72 1.37
C LEU A 301 15.01 -14.70 2.51
N ILE A 302 13.74 -15.05 2.71
CA ILE A 302 13.30 -16.01 3.73
C ILE A 302 13.97 -17.39 3.49
N ALA A 303 14.06 -17.82 2.25
CA ALA A 303 14.68 -19.09 1.87
C ALA A 303 16.22 -19.10 2.00
N GLY A 304 16.87 -17.95 2.18
CA GLY A 304 18.33 -17.81 2.13
C GLY A 304 18.88 -17.83 0.70
N ASP A 305 18.03 -17.71 -0.31
CA ASP A 305 18.43 -17.62 -1.72
C ASP A 305 18.94 -16.20 -2.07
N ALA A 306 18.67 -15.21 -1.21
CA ALA A 306 19.13 -13.83 -1.36
C ALA A 306 19.62 -13.25 -0.03
N ALA A 307 20.65 -12.39 -0.11
CA ALA A 307 21.24 -11.74 1.06
C ALA A 307 20.41 -10.56 1.56
N PHE A 308 19.99 -9.67 0.64
CA PHE A 308 19.29 -8.45 0.98
C PHE A 308 17.92 -8.33 0.28
N PHE A 309 17.03 -7.54 0.92
CA PHE A 309 15.76 -7.10 0.36
C PHE A 309 15.42 -5.69 0.87
N THR A 310 15.26 -4.73 -0.03
CA THR A 310 14.78 -3.39 0.35
C THR A 310 13.29 -3.26 0.08
N MET A 311 12.53 -2.92 1.12
CA MET A 311 11.06 -2.82 1.06
C MET A 311 10.54 -2.10 2.31
N GLY A 312 9.29 -1.64 2.24
CA GLY A 312 8.59 -1.17 3.42
C GLY A 312 8.46 -2.25 4.49
N ASN A 313 8.31 -1.82 5.74
CA ASN A 313 8.23 -2.74 6.89
C ASN A 313 7.03 -3.72 6.86
N TRP A 314 6.11 -3.60 5.90
CA TRP A 314 5.10 -4.65 5.63
C TRP A 314 5.71 -6.00 5.26
N ALA A 315 6.97 -6.05 4.76
CA ALA A 315 7.69 -7.30 4.53
C ALA A 315 7.80 -8.15 5.81
N TYR A 316 7.93 -7.50 6.97
CA TYR A 316 7.96 -8.16 8.28
C TYR A 316 6.71 -9.02 8.55
N GLY A 317 5.54 -8.63 8.04
CA GLY A 317 4.32 -9.45 8.19
C GLY A 317 4.48 -10.86 7.62
N MET A 318 5.32 -11.04 6.58
CA MET A 318 5.66 -12.36 6.03
C MET A 318 6.65 -13.11 6.93
N TYR A 319 7.68 -12.42 7.44
CA TYR A 319 8.69 -13.04 8.34
C TYR A 319 8.05 -13.61 9.58
N ARG A 320 7.15 -12.85 10.21
CA ARG A 320 6.39 -13.26 11.38
C ARG A 320 5.53 -14.51 11.16
N ASN A 321 5.01 -14.69 9.94
CA ASN A 321 4.16 -15.83 9.59
C ASN A 321 4.97 -17.03 9.09
N THR A 322 6.29 -16.93 9.07
CA THR A 322 7.20 -18.02 8.67
C THR A 322 7.71 -18.75 9.90
N ASP A 323 7.48 -20.05 9.98
CA ASP A 323 7.94 -20.89 11.08
C ASP A 323 9.47 -20.92 11.14
N ASN A 324 10.03 -20.71 12.34
CA ASN A 324 11.48 -20.72 12.60
C ASN A 324 12.26 -19.68 11.75
N PHE A 325 11.71 -18.48 11.65
CA PHE A 325 12.39 -17.34 11.00
C PHE A 325 12.36 -16.14 11.94
N GLU A 326 13.33 -16.09 12.87
CA GLU A 326 13.31 -15.19 14.02
C GLU A 326 14.21 -13.96 13.81
N PHE A 327 13.73 -12.82 14.32
CA PHE A 327 14.46 -11.55 14.26
C PHE A 327 15.78 -11.63 15.07
N ASN A 328 16.86 -11.10 14.53
CA ASN A 328 18.23 -11.14 15.05
C ASN A 328 18.88 -12.56 15.14
N GLU A 329 18.15 -13.60 14.70
CA GLU A 329 18.69 -14.96 14.58
C GLU A 329 18.80 -15.38 13.10
N ASP A 330 17.68 -15.41 12.38
CA ASP A 330 17.62 -15.84 10.99
C ASP A 330 17.62 -14.66 10.02
N TRP A 331 17.04 -13.54 10.43
CA TRP A 331 17.02 -12.29 9.67
C TRP A 331 17.32 -11.09 10.56
N GLY A 332 17.83 -10.06 9.93
CA GLY A 332 18.07 -8.77 10.55
C GLY A 332 17.60 -7.61 9.69
N TRP A 333 17.81 -6.42 10.23
CA TRP A 333 17.37 -5.18 9.62
C TRP A 333 18.35 -4.05 9.90
N THR A 334 18.53 -3.21 8.91
CA THR A 334 19.16 -1.90 9.03
C THR A 334 18.41 -0.90 8.17
N THR A 335 18.73 0.38 8.30
CA THR A 335 18.25 1.40 7.37
C THR A 335 18.89 1.23 6.00
N PHE A 336 18.20 1.67 4.95
CA PHE A 336 18.83 1.77 3.64
C PHE A 336 20.04 2.71 3.72
N PRO A 337 21.21 2.32 3.16
CA PRO A 337 22.45 3.05 3.33
C PRO A 337 22.38 4.55 3.01
N GLY A 338 22.85 5.38 3.93
CA GLY A 338 22.81 6.85 3.83
C GLY A 338 21.48 7.48 4.26
N THR A 339 20.58 6.69 4.87
CA THR A 339 19.28 7.17 5.38
C THR A 339 19.09 6.95 6.88
N GLU A 340 20.19 6.80 7.65
CA GLU A 340 20.16 6.42 9.06
C GLU A 340 19.43 7.43 9.94
N ASP A 341 19.44 8.70 9.57
CA ASP A 341 18.78 9.80 10.26
C ASP A 341 17.39 10.14 9.72
N MET A 342 16.85 9.28 8.83
CA MET A 342 15.57 9.49 8.15
C MET A 342 14.57 8.40 8.50
N TYR A 343 13.30 8.78 8.60
CA TYR A 343 12.15 7.88 8.59
C TYR A 343 11.34 8.18 7.32
N VAL A 344 11.63 7.47 6.23
CA VAL A 344 10.86 7.58 4.98
C VAL A 344 9.50 6.93 5.21
N TRP A 345 8.44 7.70 5.17
CA TRP A 345 7.18 7.26 5.75
C TRP A 345 6.00 7.28 4.80
N HIS A 346 5.04 6.45 5.15
CA HIS A 346 3.76 6.29 4.50
C HIS A 346 2.72 5.86 5.55
N LEU A 347 1.44 6.09 5.27
CA LEU A 347 0.35 5.76 6.18
C LEU A 347 -0.71 4.92 5.47
N ASP A 348 -1.26 3.95 6.19
CA ASP A 348 -2.49 3.27 5.83
C ASP A 348 -3.68 3.90 6.56
N ASN A 349 -4.71 4.27 5.83
CA ASN A 349 -5.89 4.96 6.34
C ASN A 349 -7.17 4.35 5.76
N PHE A 350 -8.30 4.60 6.45
CA PHE A 350 -9.62 4.54 5.83
C PHE A 350 -10.18 5.95 5.60
N LEU A 351 -10.75 6.13 4.41
CA LEU A 351 -11.49 7.32 3.99
C LEU A 351 -12.98 6.99 3.93
N PHE A 352 -13.82 8.00 4.17
CA PHE A 352 -15.26 7.84 4.29
C PHE A 352 -15.97 8.77 3.31
N PRO A 353 -16.56 8.25 2.22
CA PRO A 353 -17.38 9.04 1.30
C PRO A 353 -18.62 9.65 1.99
N ARG A 354 -18.94 10.89 1.60
CA ARG A 354 -20.09 11.61 2.15
C ARG A 354 -21.44 10.97 1.77
N ASP A 355 -21.52 10.44 0.54
CA ASP A 355 -22.73 9.95 -0.07
C ASP A 355 -22.81 8.40 -0.03
N GLY A 356 -22.20 7.78 0.97
CA GLY A 356 -22.32 6.34 1.22
C GLY A 356 -23.72 5.93 1.61
N ASN A 357 -24.05 4.64 1.44
CA ASN A 357 -25.39 4.12 1.67
C ASN A 357 -25.71 3.81 3.15
N ALA A 358 -24.68 3.67 3.99
CA ALA A 358 -24.79 3.36 5.43
C ALA A 358 -23.92 4.27 6.30
N PRO A 359 -24.08 5.62 6.25
CA PRO A 359 -23.16 6.57 6.89
C PRO A 359 -23.07 6.41 8.41
N GLN A 360 -24.14 5.97 9.08
CA GLN A 360 -24.11 5.74 10.54
C GLN A 360 -23.26 4.50 10.88
N LYS A 361 -23.37 3.42 10.08
CA LYS A 361 -22.53 2.23 10.25
C LYS A 361 -21.08 2.52 9.90
N ALA A 362 -20.82 3.35 8.86
CA ALA A 362 -19.48 3.84 8.52
C ALA A 362 -18.84 4.64 9.67
N ARG A 363 -19.64 5.45 10.39
CA ARG A 363 -19.17 6.14 11.58
C ARG A 363 -18.79 5.16 12.70
N VAL A 364 -19.63 4.16 12.99
CA VAL A 364 -19.29 3.11 13.97
C VAL A 364 -17.99 2.39 13.59
N PHE A 365 -17.79 2.14 12.31
CA PHE A 365 -16.55 1.55 11.81
C PHE A 365 -15.36 2.50 11.99
N ALA A 366 -15.52 3.80 11.73
CA ALA A 366 -14.48 4.81 11.97
C ALA A 366 -14.09 4.89 13.46
N GLU A 367 -15.07 4.89 14.37
CA GLU A 367 -14.85 4.86 15.82
C GLU A 367 -14.12 3.58 16.26
N PHE A 368 -14.49 2.45 15.70
CA PHE A 368 -13.82 1.17 15.95
C PHE A 368 -12.35 1.19 15.50
N LEU A 369 -12.07 1.65 14.28
CA LEU A 369 -10.70 1.76 13.74
C LEU A 369 -9.81 2.65 14.61
N ALA A 370 -10.39 3.66 15.24
CA ALA A 370 -9.69 4.61 16.10
C ALA A 370 -9.28 4.02 17.47
N THR A 371 -9.70 2.81 17.82
CA THR A 371 -9.41 2.22 19.14
C THR A 371 -7.96 1.75 19.27
N LYS A 372 -7.42 1.75 20.50
CA LYS A 372 -6.05 1.28 20.79
C LYS A 372 -5.84 -0.19 20.42
N ASP A 373 -6.85 -1.03 20.67
CA ASP A 373 -6.74 -2.45 20.38
C ASP A 373 -6.60 -2.72 18.90
N VAL A 374 -7.38 -2.04 18.06
CA VAL A 374 -7.27 -2.12 16.60
C VAL A 374 -5.88 -1.67 16.15
N GLN A 375 -5.40 -0.53 16.68
CA GLN A 375 -4.05 -0.02 16.36
C GLN A 375 -2.95 -1.04 16.67
N VAL A 376 -3.06 -1.78 17.77
CA VAL A 376 -2.04 -2.78 18.14
C VAL A 376 -2.20 -4.07 17.33
N GLU A 377 -3.40 -4.65 17.31
CA GLU A 377 -3.63 -5.95 16.66
C GLU A 377 -3.40 -5.89 15.15
N PHE A 378 -3.92 -4.85 14.48
CA PHE A 378 -3.72 -4.66 13.05
C PHE A 378 -2.23 -4.51 12.72
N ASN A 379 -1.53 -3.61 13.41
CA ASN A 379 -0.14 -3.30 13.10
C ASN A 379 0.81 -4.47 13.39
N ASN A 380 0.57 -5.24 14.44
CA ASN A 380 1.33 -6.46 14.70
C ASN A 380 1.26 -7.49 13.56
N LEU A 381 0.11 -7.60 12.88
CA LEU A 381 -0.06 -8.55 11.77
C LEU A 381 0.37 -7.96 10.44
N LYS A 382 0.15 -6.64 10.25
CA LYS A 382 0.45 -5.92 9.01
C LYS A 382 1.95 -5.63 8.84
N GLY A 383 2.71 -5.59 9.94
CA GLY A 383 4.10 -5.16 9.92
C GLY A 383 4.28 -3.64 9.93
N SER A 384 3.19 -2.89 10.06
CA SER A 384 3.19 -1.44 10.30
C SER A 384 3.31 -1.12 11.80
N ILE A 385 3.44 0.15 12.13
CA ILE A 385 3.47 0.58 13.54
C ILE A 385 2.25 1.45 13.87
N PRO A 386 1.74 1.34 15.11
CA PRO A 386 0.65 2.21 15.55
C PRO A 386 1.05 3.68 15.49
N LEU A 387 0.11 4.52 15.07
CA LEU A 387 0.29 5.96 15.06
C LEU A 387 -0.14 6.62 16.36
N ARG A 388 -0.90 5.89 17.19
CA ARG A 388 -1.21 6.33 18.54
C ARG A 388 0.02 6.25 19.44
N THR A 389 0.35 7.38 20.07
CA THR A 389 1.49 7.49 21.00
C THR A 389 1.17 6.97 22.41
N ASP A 390 -0.09 6.63 22.67
CA ASP A 390 -0.61 6.18 23.96
C ASP A 390 -0.94 4.66 23.98
N VAL A 391 -0.39 3.89 23.03
CA VAL A 391 -0.46 2.42 23.05
C VAL A 391 0.61 1.82 23.96
N ASP A 392 0.34 0.63 24.47
CA ASP A 392 1.30 -0.11 25.28
C ASP A 392 2.30 -0.85 24.37
N GLY A 393 3.54 -0.37 24.30
CA GLY A 393 4.61 -0.95 23.49
C GLY A 393 4.95 -2.41 23.86
N SER A 394 4.61 -2.86 25.09
CA SER A 394 4.82 -4.27 25.47
C SER A 394 3.95 -5.25 24.68
N ARG A 395 2.94 -4.76 23.95
CA ARG A 395 2.09 -5.53 23.06
C ARG A 395 2.62 -5.61 21.62
N LEU A 396 3.69 -4.88 21.31
CA LEU A 396 4.35 -4.88 20.00
C LEU A 396 5.58 -5.82 20.04
N THR A 397 5.96 -6.33 18.88
CA THR A 397 7.20 -7.11 18.73
C THR A 397 8.43 -6.21 18.86
N GLU A 398 9.60 -6.81 19.05
CA GLU A 398 10.87 -6.08 19.16
C GLU A 398 11.12 -5.21 17.92
N PHE A 399 11.02 -5.79 16.72
CA PHE A 399 11.22 -5.05 15.46
C PHE A 399 10.28 -3.84 15.33
N LEU A 400 8.98 -4.01 15.68
CA LEU A 400 8.03 -2.90 15.61
C LEU A 400 8.33 -1.83 16.66
N ASN A 401 8.80 -2.20 17.85
CA ASN A 401 9.20 -1.23 18.87
C ASN A 401 10.41 -0.39 18.42
N LEU A 402 11.41 -0.98 17.75
CA LEU A 402 12.52 -0.22 17.14
C LEU A 402 12.00 0.82 16.14
N ASN A 403 11.04 0.44 15.29
CA ASN A 403 10.43 1.39 14.35
C ASN A 403 9.62 2.49 15.05
N VAL A 404 8.95 2.19 16.18
CA VAL A 404 8.25 3.19 17.01
C VAL A 404 9.25 4.14 17.67
N GLU A 405 10.37 3.64 18.17
CA GLU A 405 11.44 4.46 18.75
C GLU A 405 12.00 5.42 17.70
N ASP A 406 12.29 4.96 16.50
CA ASP A 406 12.77 5.79 15.39
C ASP A 406 11.74 6.83 14.97
N LEU A 407 10.45 6.46 14.83
CA LEU A 407 9.37 7.41 14.53
C LEU A 407 9.30 8.55 15.56
N ASN A 408 9.59 8.26 16.83
CA ASN A 408 9.50 9.25 17.91
C ASN A 408 10.79 10.09 18.09
N ASN A 409 11.94 9.59 17.66
CA ASN A 409 13.25 10.19 17.94
C ASN A 409 13.88 10.86 16.72
N LEU A 410 13.57 10.44 15.49
CA LEU A 410 14.09 11.04 14.28
C LEU A 410 13.39 12.37 13.99
N GLU A 411 14.10 13.27 13.31
CA GLU A 411 13.60 14.59 12.93
C GLU A 411 13.32 14.71 11.43
N LYS A 412 13.91 13.82 10.61
CA LYS A 412 13.78 13.82 9.17
C LYS A 412 12.71 12.82 8.72
N PHE A 413 11.66 13.34 8.11
CA PHE A 413 10.49 12.56 7.65
C PHE A 413 10.21 12.83 6.17
N PRO A 414 11.07 12.38 5.24
CA PRO A 414 10.76 12.53 3.83
C PRO A 414 9.52 11.70 3.48
N PRO A 415 8.49 12.35 2.88
CA PRO A 415 7.26 11.67 2.52
C PRO A 415 7.49 10.75 1.31
N THR A 416 6.86 9.57 1.29
CA THR A 416 6.96 8.67 0.13
C THR A 416 6.26 9.25 -1.09
N LEU A 417 6.91 9.13 -2.24
CA LEU A 417 6.33 9.44 -3.54
C LEU A 417 5.49 8.27 -4.08
N ALA A 418 6.05 7.07 -4.07
CA ALA A 418 5.43 5.87 -4.65
C ALA A 418 4.05 5.51 -4.08
N HIS A 419 3.74 5.99 -2.86
CA HIS A 419 2.47 5.79 -2.16
C HIS A 419 1.66 7.08 -1.99
N GLY A 420 1.96 8.12 -2.79
CA GLY A 420 1.12 9.31 -2.92
C GLY A 420 1.03 10.25 -1.71
N LEU A 421 1.90 10.11 -0.71
CA LEU A 421 1.95 11.05 0.41
C LEU A 421 2.50 12.40 -0.06
N ALA A 422 3.53 12.37 -0.93
CA ALA A 422 4.23 13.53 -1.47
C ALA A 422 3.59 14.12 -2.74
N ALA A 423 2.72 13.39 -3.42
CA ALA A 423 2.22 13.74 -4.75
C ALA A 423 0.70 13.59 -4.85
N THR A 424 0.09 14.41 -5.69
CA THR A 424 -1.29 14.20 -6.15
C THR A 424 -1.38 12.92 -6.99
N ALA A 425 -2.58 12.45 -7.29
CA ALA A 425 -2.78 11.26 -8.11
C ALA A 425 -2.21 11.43 -9.54
N ASP A 426 -2.34 12.63 -10.11
CA ASP A 426 -1.85 12.94 -11.46
C ASP A 426 -0.31 13.03 -11.49
N GLU A 427 0.31 13.68 -10.51
CA GLU A 427 1.77 13.74 -10.34
C GLU A 427 2.36 12.35 -10.13
N LEU A 428 1.76 11.52 -9.26
CA LEU A 428 2.20 10.14 -9.03
C LEU A 428 2.10 9.30 -10.32
N SER A 429 1.03 9.45 -11.09
CA SER A 429 0.88 8.78 -12.37
C SER A 429 1.98 9.20 -13.35
N ALA A 430 2.25 10.50 -13.47
CA ALA A 430 3.30 11.03 -14.34
C ALA A 430 4.69 10.51 -13.94
N CYS A 431 5.02 10.46 -12.65
CA CYS A 431 6.27 9.86 -12.17
C CYS A 431 6.38 8.37 -12.53
N LYS A 432 5.29 7.60 -12.35
CA LYS A 432 5.25 6.18 -12.73
C LYS A 432 5.43 5.98 -14.24
N ASP A 433 4.86 6.85 -15.06
CA ASP A 433 4.98 6.82 -16.53
C ASP A 433 6.41 7.14 -16.97
N ALA A 434 7.08 8.13 -16.36
CA ALA A 434 8.48 8.44 -16.62
C ALA A 434 9.39 7.24 -16.31
N ILE A 435 9.19 6.60 -15.14
CA ILE A 435 9.93 5.39 -14.75
C ILE A 435 9.66 4.22 -15.72
N ALA A 436 8.41 4.00 -16.13
CA ALA A 436 8.07 2.91 -17.03
C ALA A 436 8.66 3.10 -18.44
N SER A 437 8.68 4.33 -18.94
CA SER A 437 9.06 4.65 -20.33
C SER A 437 10.58 4.61 -20.55
N ASN A 438 11.33 5.31 -19.71
CA ASN A 438 12.76 5.58 -19.97
C ASN A 438 13.70 4.95 -18.94
N PHE A 439 13.20 4.54 -17.76
CA PHE A 439 14.01 3.81 -16.78
C PHE A 439 13.91 2.29 -16.94
N MET A 440 12.69 1.75 -17.10
CA MET A 440 12.45 0.31 -17.29
C MET A 440 12.40 -0.11 -18.76
N GLY A 441 12.15 0.82 -19.67
CA GLY A 441 12.27 0.64 -21.11
C GLY A 441 13.74 0.70 -21.58
N PRO A 442 14.00 1.22 -22.78
CA PRO A 442 15.36 1.57 -23.16
C PRO A 442 15.89 2.64 -22.22
N TYR A 443 16.90 2.26 -21.41
CA TYR A 443 17.38 3.11 -20.33
C TYR A 443 17.97 4.42 -20.84
N ASP A 444 17.41 5.53 -20.38
CA ASP A 444 17.88 6.88 -20.63
C ASP A 444 17.66 7.71 -19.36
N ALA A 445 18.72 7.87 -18.56
CA ALA A 445 18.65 8.59 -17.29
C ALA A 445 18.34 10.07 -17.45
N GLU A 446 18.91 10.73 -18.50
CA GLU A 446 18.66 12.14 -18.76
C GLU A 446 17.20 12.39 -19.14
N ALA A 447 16.64 11.57 -20.05
CA ALA A 447 15.24 11.66 -20.44
C ALA A 447 14.31 11.35 -19.25
N THR A 448 14.63 10.36 -18.42
CA THR A 448 13.86 10.05 -17.20
C THR A 448 13.87 11.24 -16.24
N ALA A 449 15.05 11.81 -15.99
CA ALA A 449 15.20 12.97 -15.10
C ALA A 449 14.45 14.19 -15.61
N ASP A 450 14.52 14.49 -16.91
CA ASP A 450 13.79 15.59 -17.54
C ASP A 450 12.27 15.43 -17.40
N GLU A 451 11.74 14.21 -17.61
CA GLU A 451 10.33 13.91 -17.39
C GLU A 451 9.94 14.05 -15.92
N LEU A 452 10.73 13.49 -14.98
CA LEU A 452 10.49 13.61 -13.54
C LEU A 452 10.53 15.08 -13.06
N MET A 453 11.47 15.88 -13.56
CA MET A 453 11.55 17.33 -13.27
C MET A 453 10.36 18.12 -13.79
N SER A 454 9.70 17.64 -14.83
CA SER A 454 8.53 18.31 -15.40
C SER A 454 7.22 18.07 -14.65
N VAL A 455 7.23 17.17 -13.67
CA VAL A 455 6.03 16.77 -12.91
C VAL A 455 5.67 17.81 -11.85
N PHE A 456 6.66 18.36 -11.18
CA PHE A 456 6.51 19.35 -10.10
C PHE A 456 7.01 20.77 -10.53
#